data_2d15fc2a2df8eb7b60c37b9dd5f994cb
#
_entry.id   2d15fc2a2df8eb7b60c37b9dd5f994cb
#
_cell.length_a   1.000
_cell.length_b   1.000
_cell.length_c   1.000
_cell.angle_alpha   90.00
_cell.angle_beta   90.00
_cell.angle_gamma   90.00
#
_symmetry.space_group_name_H-M   'P 1'
#
loop_
_entity.id
_entity.type
_entity.pdbx_description
1 polymer ?
#
loop_
_entity_poly.entity_id
_entity_poly.type
_entity_poly.pdbx_seq_one_letter_code
_entity_poly.pdbx_strand_id
1 'polypeptide(L)'
;QRIHLEPGEAQELSFTIDRKHLELLDADMKWVVEPGDFVLMAGASSEDIRLNGTLTVEDYQTRAKAIEAQKPAKRVSASTNPEDAENVLDEKINTAWQGNKGDYITFALKNGAKVDKVAIAFTRDNNLPATFEIQLSGGGGQFLTVYSGTVSEYGKLISYPFKGTTASDLRIVLNDDRVSIAEVKF
;
A
#
# COMPACT_ATOMS: atom_id res chain seq x y z
N GLN A 1 25.84 22.26 -21.73
CA GLN A 1 25.92 23.62 -21.19
C GLN A 1 27.33 24.14 -21.34
N ARG A 2 27.51 25.36 -21.82
CA ARG A 2 28.80 26.04 -21.85
C ARG A 2 28.82 27.11 -20.78
N ILE A 3 29.90 27.17 -20.04
CA ILE A 3 30.17 28.21 -19.03
C ILE A 3 31.51 28.87 -19.34
N HIS A 4 31.65 30.11 -18.94
CA HIS A 4 32.90 30.85 -18.95
C HIS A 4 33.40 30.91 -17.50
N LEU A 5 34.69 30.64 -17.31
CA LEU A 5 35.34 30.74 -16.00
C LEU A 5 36.59 31.62 -16.14
N GLU A 6 36.75 32.55 -15.25
CA GLU A 6 37.98 33.31 -15.11
C GLU A 6 39.07 32.47 -14.43
N PRO A 7 40.36 32.79 -14.61
CA PRO A 7 41.43 32.05 -13.96
C PRO A 7 41.26 32.02 -12.42
N GLY A 8 41.15 30.80 -11.86
CA GLY A 8 40.93 30.58 -10.42
C GLY A 8 39.48 30.54 -9.98
N GLU A 9 38.54 30.77 -10.88
CA GLU A 9 37.11 30.65 -10.61
C GLU A 9 36.65 29.18 -10.61
N ALA A 10 35.72 28.85 -9.71
CA ALA A 10 35.05 27.54 -9.66
C ALA A 10 33.53 27.73 -9.63
N GLN A 11 32.82 26.92 -10.39
CA GLN A 11 31.37 26.95 -10.44
C GLN A 11 30.79 25.55 -10.33
N GLU A 12 29.77 25.39 -9.49
CA GLU A 12 29.00 24.15 -9.38
C GLU A 12 27.99 24.05 -10.52
N LEU A 13 27.94 22.89 -11.15
CA LEU A 13 27.00 22.58 -12.22
C LEU A 13 26.12 21.41 -11.83
N SER A 14 24.82 21.60 -12.02
CA SER A 14 23.84 20.54 -11.84
C SER A 14 23.29 20.06 -13.18
N PHE A 15 23.20 18.76 -13.35
CA PHE A 15 22.64 18.10 -14.53
C PHE A 15 21.49 17.20 -14.10
N THR A 16 20.37 17.28 -14.81
CA THR A 16 19.27 16.35 -14.63
C THR A 16 19.42 15.22 -15.63
N ILE A 17 19.46 14.00 -15.12
CA ILE A 17 19.43 12.78 -15.93
C ILE A 17 17.98 12.31 -15.95
N ASP A 18 17.33 12.46 -17.08
CA ASP A 18 15.98 11.96 -17.33
C ASP A 18 16.01 10.64 -18.14
N ARG A 19 14.84 10.05 -18.35
CA ARG A 19 14.69 8.80 -19.09
C ARG A 19 15.37 8.81 -20.45
N LYS A 20 15.31 9.91 -21.18
CA LYS A 20 15.87 10.02 -22.54
C LYS A 20 17.39 9.87 -22.59
N HIS A 21 18.07 10.19 -21.49
CA HIS A 21 19.52 10.03 -21.39
C HIS A 21 19.94 8.57 -21.15
N LEU A 22 18.99 7.71 -20.75
CA LEU A 22 19.22 6.30 -20.44
C LEU A 22 18.62 5.37 -21.51
N GLU A 23 17.90 5.91 -22.50
CA GLU A 23 17.29 5.12 -23.56
C GLU A 23 18.32 4.62 -24.56
N LEU A 24 18.20 3.35 -24.91
CA LEU A 24 18.96 2.69 -25.97
C LEU A 24 18.00 1.97 -26.92
N LEU A 25 18.46 1.64 -28.11
CA LEU A 25 17.69 0.86 -29.07
C LEU A 25 17.85 -0.64 -28.76
N ASP A 26 16.71 -1.30 -28.54
CA ASP A 26 16.68 -2.75 -28.39
C ASP A 26 16.79 -3.48 -29.74
N ALA A 27 16.76 -4.82 -29.72
CA ALA A 27 16.84 -5.64 -30.90
C ALA A 27 15.70 -5.42 -31.93
N ASP A 28 14.55 -4.89 -31.45
CA ASP A 28 13.38 -4.53 -32.25
C ASP A 28 13.39 -3.06 -32.73
N MET A 29 14.51 -2.35 -32.55
CA MET A 29 14.70 -0.95 -32.91
C MET A 29 13.74 0.00 -32.15
N LYS A 30 13.38 -0.35 -30.91
CA LYS A 30 12.58 0.50 -30.02
C LYS A 30 13.47 1.16 -28.97
N TRP A 31 13.15 2.41 -28.65
CA TRP A 31 13.82 3.10 -27.56
C TRP A 31 13.32 2.57 -26.22
N VAL A 32 14.22 1.94 -25.47
CA VAL A 32 13.94 1.35 -24.16
C VAL A 32 15.00 1.77 -23.14
N VAL A 33 14.62 1.79 -21.87
CA VAL A 33 15.58 1.86 -20.77
C VAL A 33 15.70 0.45 -20.19
N GLU A 34 16.84 -0.17 -20.35
CA GLU A 34 17.09 -1.50 -19.78
C GLU A 34 17.45 -1.40 -18.29
N PRO A 35 17.04 -2.40 -17.50
CA PRO A 35 17.52 -2.53 -16.12
C PRO A 35 19.03 -2.78 -16.10
N GLY A 36 19.68 -2.21 -15.11
CA GLY A 36 21.12 -2.40 -14.93
C GLY A 36 21.82 -1.14 -14.42
N ASP A 37 23.12 -1.21 -14.36
CA ASP A 37 23.98 -0.15 -13.88
C ASP A 37 24.47 0.72 -15.04
N PHE A 38 24.18 2.02 -14.96
CA PHE A 38 24.70 3.04 -15.85
C PHE A 38 25.86 3.75 -15.16
N VAL A 39 27.04 3.69 -15.74
CA VAL A 39 28.21 4.41 -15.24
C VAL A 39 28.17 5.85 -15.77
N LEU A 40 28.04 6.79 -14.85
CA LEU A 40 28.10 8.21 -15.15
C LEU A 40 29.54 8.67 -15.01
N MET A 41 30.06 9.30 -16.03
CA MET A 41 31.44 9.76 -16.06
C MET A 41 31.53 11.25 -16.35
N ALA A 42 32.32 11.98 -15.58
CA ALA A 42 32.60 13.38 -15.82
C ALA A 42 34.11 13.60 -15.91
N GLY A 43 34.55 14.29 -16.94
CA GLY A 43 35.97 14.55 -17.18
C GLY A 43 36.21 15.64 -18.20
N ALA A 44 37.46 15.94 -18.47
CA ALA A 44 37.86 16.92 -19.47
C ALA A 44 37.75 16.36 -20.90
N SER A 45 37.85 15.02 -21.05
CA SER A 45 37.64 14.30 -22.29
C SER A 45 37.25 12.85 -22.00
N SER A 46 36.95 12.05 -23.05
CA SER A 46 36.70 10.60 -22.89
C SER A 46 37.92 9.81 -22.40
N GLU A 47 39.10 10.38 -22.45
CA GLU A 47 40.34 9.77 -21.93
C GLU A 47 40.79 10.36 -20.59
N ASP A 48 40.23 11.51 -20.19
CA ASP A 48 40.52 12.19 -18.91
C ASP A 48 39.26 12.22 -18.05
N ILE A 49 38.84 11.05 -17.56
CA ILE A 49 37.71 10.91 -16.63
C ILE A 49 38.20 11.18 -15.22
N ARG A 50 37.55 12.13 -14.55
CA ARG A 50 37.94 12.60 -13.20
C ARG A 50 36.96 12.19 -12.12
N LEU A 51 35.69 12.06 -12.48
CA LEU A 51 34.62 11.63 -11.57
C LEU A 51 33.82 10.52 -12.24
N ASN A 52 33.40 9.57 -11.45
CA ASN A 52 32.44 8.56 -11.86
C ASN A 52 31.42 8.30 -10.76
N GLY A 53 30.27 7.84 -11.17
CA GLY A 53 29.17 7.43 -10.29
C GLY A 53 28.36 6.34 -10.98
N THR A 54 27.60 5.59 -10.22
CA THR A 54 26.71 4.56 -10.75
C THR A 54 25.27 4.94 -10.49
N LEU A 55 24.45 4.86 -11.52
CA LEU A 55 22.99 4.94 -11.45
C LEU A 55 22.42 3.58 -11.78
N THR A 56 21.78 2.93 -10.81
CA THR A 56 21.13 1.64 -11.02
C THR A 56 19.68 1.85 -11.45
N VAL A 57 19.31 1.29 -12.59
CA VAL A 57 17.93 1.20 -13.05
C VAL A 57 17.38 -0.17 -12.66
N GLU A 58 16.41 -0.19 -11.77
CA GLU A 58 15.74 -1.42 -11.34
C GLU A 58 14.70 -1.85 -12.39
N ASP A 59 14.62 -3.16 -12.63
CA ASP A 59 13.54 -3.72 -13.41
C ASP A 59 12.19 -3.45 -12.73
N TYR A 60 11.23 -2.97 -13.51
CA TYR A 60 9.87 -2.72 -13.01
C TYR A 60 9.25 -3.96 -12.35
N GLN A 61 9.49 -5.14 -12.90
CA GLN A 61 8.99 -6.41 -12.35
C GLN A 61 9.65 -6.74 -11.00
N THR A 62 10.94 -6.52 -10.88
CA THR A 62 11.69 -6.71 -9.63
C THR A 62 11.22 -5.71 -8.58
N ARG A 63 11.03 -4.45 -8.96
CA ARG A 63 10.52 -3.40 -8.07
C ARG A 63 9.06 -3.68 -7.67
N ALA A 64 8.22 -4.08 -8.61
CA ALA A 64 6.83 -4.45 -8.33
C ALA A 64 6.75 -5.64 -7.36
N LYS A 65 7.58 -6.69 -7.55
CA LYS A 65 7.69 -7.82 -6.62
C LYS A 65 8.22 -7.41 -5.25
N ALA A 66 9.21 -6.50 -5.19
CA ALA A 66 9.75 -6.00 -3.93
C ALA A 66 8.71 -5.15 -3.17
N ILE A 67 7.93 -4.32 -3.87
CA ILE A 67 6.82 -3.56 -3.29
C ILE A 67 5.72 -4.51 -2.81
N GLU A 68 5.36 -5.51 -3.60
CA GLU A 68 4.37 -6.52 -3.23
C GLU A 68 4.84 -7.37 -2.03
N ALA A 69 6.12 -7.72 -1.97
CA ALA A 69 6.72 -8.42 -0.83
C ALA A 69 6.82 -7.53 0.44
N GLN A 70 6.84 -6.21 0.27
CA GLN A 70 6.81 -5.24 1.38
C GLN A 70 5.38 -4.86 1.79
N LYS A 71 4.38 -5.13 0.95
CA LYS A 71 2.99 -5.07 1.42
C LYS A 71 2.89 -6.06 2.58
N PRO A 72 2.41 -5.63 3.76
CA PRO A 72 2.14 -6.58 4.83
C PRO A 72 1.25 -7.65 4.23
N ALA A 73 1.59 -8.91 4.45
CA ALA A 73 0.71 -10.01 4.11
C ALA A 73 -0.58 -9.78 4.90
N LYS A 74 -1.54 -9.12 4.30
CA LYS A 74 -2.87 -8.92 4.85
C LYS A 74 -3.54 -10.29 4.80
N ARG A 75 -3.28 -11.12 5.80
CA ARG A 75 -4.05 -12.33 5.98
C ARG A 75 -5.40 -11.90 6.52
N VAL A 76 -6.40 -12.04 5.72
CA VAL A 76 -7.79 -11.90 6.11
C VAL A 76 -8.38 -13.29 6.29
N SER A 77 -9.21 -13.43 7.31
CA SER A 77 -9.98 -14.64 7.56
C SER A 77 -11.36 -14.26 8.09
N ALA A 78 -12.35 -15.08 7.88
CA ALA A 78 -13.72 -14.84 8.32
C ALA A 78 -14.31 -16.07 9.00
N SER A 79 -15.26 -15.86 9.92
CA SER A 79 -15.98 -16.91 10.63
C SER A 79 -16.95 -17.67 9.72
N THR A 80 -17.46 -16.98 8.69
CA THR A 80 -18.38 -17.51 7.67
C THR A 80 -17.94 -17.02 6.30
N ASN A 81 -18.30 -17.70 5.21
CA ASN A 81 -17.97 -17.37 3.83
C ASN A 81 -16.49 -16.98 3.66
N PRO A 82 -15.53 -17.82 4.09
CA PRO A 82 -14.11 -17.48 4.09
C PRO A 82 -13.56 -17.26 2.68
N GLU A 83 -14.17 -17.80 1.64
CA GLU A 83 -13.86 -17.61 0.23
C GLU A 83 -14.06 -16.16 -0.22
N ASP A 84 -14.99 -15.43 0.41
CA ASP A 84 -15.30 -14.03 0.11
C ASP A 84 -14.51 -13.05 0.98
N ALA A 85 -13.70 -13.53 1.92
CA ALA A 85 -13.01 -12.68 2.88
C ALA A 85 -12.05 -11.69 2.21
N GLU A 86 -11.40 -12.06 1.11
CA GLU A 86 -10.47 -11.17 0.39
C GLU A 86 -11.17 -10.04 -0.38
N ASN A 87 -12.47 -10.16 -0.63
CA ASN A 87 -13.26 -9.12 -1.30
C ASN A 87 -13.21 -7.78 -0.54
N VAL A 88 -12.99 -7.80 0.78
CA VAL A 88 -12.92 -6.57 1.59
C VAL A 88 -11.60 -5.81 1.44
N LEU A 89 -10.65 -6.31 0.65
CA LEU A 89 -9.32 -5.72 0.43
C LEU A 89 -9.03 -5.50 -1.06
N ASP A 90 -9.98 -5.74 -1.95
CA ASP A 90 -9.77 -5.74 -3.41
C ASP A 90 -9.99 -4.36 -4.06
N GLU A 91 -10.26 -3.33 -3.24
CA GLU A 91 -10.54 -1.94 -3.66
C GLU A 91 -11.80 -1.77 -4.52
N LYS A 92 -12.74 -2.71 -4.42
CA LYS A 92 -14.00 -2.68 -5.15
C LYS A 92 -15.18 -2.65 -4.18
N ILE A 93 -16.15 -1.81 -4.45
CA ILE A 93 -17.37 -1.70 -3.63
C ILE A 93 -18.51 -2.60 -4.11
N ASN A 94 -18.34 -3.28 -5.25
CA ASN A 94 -19.33 -4.20 -5.82
C ASN A 94 -19.05 -5.67 -5.48
N THR A 95 -17.97 -5.96 -4.80
CA THR A 95 -17.63 -7.23 -4.16
C THR A 95 -17.70 -7.05 -2.64
N ALA A 96 -18.09 -8.08 -1.93
CA ALA A 96 -18.24 -7.97 -0.46
C ALA A 96 -18.12 -9.33 0.22
N TRP A 97 -17.73 -9.32 1.48
CA TRP A 97 -17.96 -10.41 2.41
C TRP A 97 -19.28 -10.16 3.14
N GLN A 98 -20.13 -11.19 3.30
CA GLN A 98 -21.39 -11.11 4.02
C GLN A 98 -21.41 -12.02 5.24
N GLY A 99 -21.91 -11.49 6.35
CA GLY A 99 -22.10 -12.24 7.59
C GLY A 99 -23.44 -11.91 8.28
N ASN A 100 -23.68 -12.63 9.37
CA ASN A 100 -24.83 -12.48 10.24
C ASN A 100 -24.39 -12.06 11.64
N LYS A 101 -25.32 -11.85 12.51
CA LYS A 101 -25.05 -11.50 13.92
C LYS A 101 -24.09 -12.50 14.57
N GLY A 102 -23.01 -11.98 15.13
CA GLY A 102 -21.93 -12.76 15.76
C GLY A 102 -20.83 -13.18 14.79
N ASP A 103 -21.03 -13.07 13.48
CA ASP A 103 -19.98 -13.31 12.52
C ASP A 103 -18.94 -12.20 12.54
N TYR A 104 -17.72 -12.55 12.15
CA TYR A 104 -16.60 -11.63 12.17
C TYR A 104 -15.63 -11.89 11.04
N ILE A 105 -14.90 -10.84 10.70
CA ILE A 105 -13.77 -10.88 9.79
C ILE A 105 -12.52 -10.37 10.51
N THR A 106 -11.40 -11.06 10.37
CA THR A 106 -10.16 -10.79 11.10
C THR A 106 -9.00 -10.54 10.11
N PHE A 107 -8.22 -9.53 10.41
CA PHE A 107 -7.05 -9.10 9.64
C PHE A 107 -5.81 -9.28 10.50
N ALA A 108 -4.82 -10.04 10.00
CA ALA A 108 -3.51 -10.08 10.62
C ALA A 108 -2.75 -8.79 10.27
N LEU A 109 -2.32 -8.07 11.28
CA LEU A 109 -1.54 -6.83 11.15
C LEU A 109 -0.04 -7.15 11.17
N LYS A 110 0.75 -6.24 10.62
CA LYS A 110 2.20 -6.31 10.81
C LYS A 110 2.49 -6.15 12.31
N ASN A 111 3.35 -7.01 12.86
CA ASN A 111 3.70 -6.97 14.29
C ASN A 111 4.03 -5.54 14.76
N GLY A 112 3.36 -5.11 15.81
CA GLY A 112 3.53 -3.79 16.39
C GLY A 112 2.87 -2.65 15.59
N ALA A 113 1.94 -2.93 14.68
CA ALA A 113 1.18 -1.88 14.00
C ALA A 113 0.33 -1.09 15.00
N LYS A 114 0.48 0.24 14.97
CA LYS A 114 -0.39 1.14 15.72
C LYS A 114 -1.60 1.48 14.86
N VAL A 115 -2.78 1.13 15.34
CA VAL A 115 -4.06 1.42 14.68
C VAL A 115 -4.86 2.40 15.55
N ASP A 116 -5.35 3.47 14.96
CA ASP A 116 -6.14 4.49 15.62
C ASP A 116 -7.46 4.80 14.89
N LYS A 117 -7.66 4.18 13.75
CA LYS A 117 -8.89 4.27 12.96
C LYS A 117 -8.99 3.08 12.01
N VAL A 118 -10.20 2.75 11.62
CA VAL A 118 -10.50 1.81 10.53
C VAL A 118 -11.54 2.46 9.63
N ALA A 119 -11.32 2.45 8.34
CA ALA A 119 -12.33 2.88 7.39
C ALA A 119 -13.02 1.64 6.81
N ILE A 120 -14.34 1.62 6.82
CA ILE A 120 -15.15 0.47 6.41
C ILE A 120 -16.24 0.94 5.45
N ALA A 121 -16.39 0.24 4.33
CA ALA A 121 -17.53 0.38 3.45
C ALA A 121 -18.50 -0.77 3.70
N PHE A 122 -19.60 -0.49 4.36
CA PHE A 122 -20.69 -1.44 4.55
C PHE A 122 -21.67 -1.40 3.39
N THR A 123 -22.28 -2.55 3.09
CA THR A 123 -23.40 -2.67 2.16
C THR A 123 -24.51 -3.51 2.79
N ARG A 124 -25.76 -3.23 2.43
CA ARG A 124 -26.93 -3.98 2.92
C ARG A 124 -28.12 -3.76 1.99
N ASP A 125 -28.78 -4.83 1.61
CA ASP A 125 -29.87 -4.79 0.63
C ASP A 125 -31.08 -3.95 1.03
N ASN A 126 -31.30 -3.79 2.35
CA ASN A 126 -32.50 -3.16 2.88
C ASN A 126 -32.24 -1.82 3.60
N ASN A 127 -31.02 -1.32 3.60
CA ASN A 127 -30.60 -0.08 4.29
C ASN A 127 -31.06 0.03 5.76
N LEU A 128 -31.40 -1.08 6.41
CA LEU A 128 -31.72 -1.08 7.83
C LEU A 128 -30.48 -0.76 8.64
N PRO A 129 -30.60 -0.05 9.77
CA PRO A 129 -29.47 0.17 10.65
C PRO A 129 -28.75 -1.13 11.01
N ALA A 130 -27.44 -1.11 11.00
CA ALA A 130 -26.61 -2.23 11.45
C ALA A 130 -25.60 -1.72 12.47
N THR A 131 -25.32 -2.54 13.46
CA THR A 131 -24.34 -2.26 14.51
C THR A 131 -23.15 -3.22 14.38
N PHE A 132 -21.99 -2.77 14.78
CA PHE A 132 -20.76 -3.54 14.69
C PHE A 132 -19.77 -3.14 15.76
N GLU A 133 -18.75 -3.97 15.93
CA GLU A 133 -17.63 -3.69 16.81
C GLU A 133 -16.31 -3.80 16.05
N ILE A 134 -15.34 -2.96 16.43
CA ILE A 134 -13.95 -3.12 16.06
C ILE A 134 -13.21 -3.60 17.29
N GLN A 135 -12.50 -4.68 17.15
CA GLN A 135 -11.75 -5.32 18.21
C GLN A 135 -10.27 -5.44 17.79
N LEU A 136 -9.37 -5.28 18.74
CA LEU A 136 -7.94 -5.45 18.54
C LEU A 136 -7.39 -6.53 19.47
N SER A 137 -6.37 -7.26 18.99
CA SER A 137 -5.61 -8.23 19.78
C SER A 137 -4.12 -7.91 19.69
N GLY A 138 -3.42 -7.96 20.81
CA GLY A 138 -1.97 -7.86 20.89
C GLY A 138 -1.23 -9.18 20.67
N GLY A 139 -1.97 -10.24 20.27
CA GLY A 139 -1.51 -11.62 20.19
C GLY A 139 -2.10 -12.48 21.32
N GLY A 140 -2.06 -13.80 21.15
CA GLY A 140 -2.61 -14.73 22.15
C GLY A 140 -4.12 -14.96 22.08
N GLY A 141 -4.81 -14.44 21.05
CA GLY A 141 -6.20 -14.79 20.75
C GLY A 141 -7.27 -14.02 21.56
N GLN A 142 -6.87 -13.15 22.49
CA GLN A 142 -7.81 -12.29 23.20
C GLN A 142 -8.05 -10.99 22.42
N PHE A 143 -9.31 -10.71 22.15
CA PHE A 143 -9.75 -9.50 21.47
C PHE A 143 -10.43 -8.54 22.44
N LEU A 144 -10.08 -7.27 22.36
CA LEU A 144 -10.67 -6.18 23.13
C LEU A 144 -11.41 -5.22 22.19
N THR A 145 -12.65 -4.91 22.49
CA THR A 145 -13.43 -3.95 21.74
C THR A 145 -12.86 -2.53 21.95
N VAL A 146 -12.47 -1.89 20.86
CA VAL A 146 -11.94 -0.52 20.85
C VAL A 146 -12.95 0.48 20.28
N TYR A 147 -13.94 -0.01 19.54
CA TYR A 147 -15.02 0.78 18.97
C TYR A 147 -16.30 -0.05 18.87
N SER A 148 -17.43 0.55 19.20
CA SER A 148 -18.77 0.02 18.94
C SER A 148 -19.63 1.12 18.36
N GLY A 149 -20.36 0.83 17.30
CA GLY A 149 -21.15 1.86 16.64
C GLY A 149 -22.19 1.30 15.68
N THR A 150 -22.91 2.23 15.08
CA THR A 150 -23.91 1.97 14.05
C THR A 150 -23.39 2.44 12.71
N VAL A 151 -23.69 1.70 11.67
CA VAL A 151 -23.37 2.07 10.28
C VAL A 151 -24.15 3.34 9.94
N SER A 152 -23.44 4.43 9.65
CA SER A 152 -24.05 5.73 9.36
C SER A 152 -24.48 5.87 7.90
N GLU A 153 -23.69 5.30 6.98
CA GLU A 153 -23.97 5.33 5.55
C GLU A 153 -23.51 4.02 4.90
N TYR A 154 -24.27 3.55 3.91
CA TYR A 154 -23.93 2.38 3.10
C TYR A 154 -23.30 2.77 1.75
N GLY A 155 -22.49 1.87 1.20
CA GLY A 155 -21.85 2.05 -0.11
C GLY A 155 -20.74 3.09 -0.14
N LYS A 156 -20.28 3.55 1.03
CA LYS A 156 -19.18 4.51 1.17
C LYS A 156 -18.17 4.04 2.20
N LEU A 157 -16.92 4.39 1.98
CA LEU A 157 -15.84 4.15 2.94
C LEU A 157 -15.89 5.21 4.05
N ILE A 158 -16.34 4.84 5.23
CA ILE A 158 -16.50 5.71 6.40
C ILE A 158 -15.41 5.36 7.42
N SER A 159 -14.74 6.38 7.95
CA SER A 159 -13.67 6.23 8.94
C SER A 159 -14.25 6.23 10.36
N TYR A 160 -13.87 5.25 11.17
CA TYR A 160 -14.25 5.05 12.57
C TYR A 160 -13.00 5.19 13.44
N PRO A 161 -12.76 6.38 14.05
CA PRO A 161 -11.60 6.62 14.87
C PRO A 161 -11.78 6.07 16.29
N PHE A 162 -10.68 5.66 16.92
CA PHE A 162 -10.61 5.23 18.32
C PHE A 162 -9.24 5.56 18.92
N LYS A 163 -9.05 5.29 20.20
CA LYS A 163 -7.76 5.51 20.87
C LYS A 163 -6.70 4.57 20.26
N GLY A 164 -5.64 5.15 19.71
CA GLY A 164 -4.56 4.41 19.06
C GLY A 164 -3.95 3.33 19.96
N THR A 165 -3.92 2.11 19.47
CA THR A 165 -3.45 0.92 20.19
C THR A 165 -2.55 0.10 19.27
N THR A 166 -1.48 -0.47 19.81
CA THR A 166 -0.61 -1.41 19.10
C THR A 166 -1.27 -2.79 19.10
N ALA A 167 -1.39 -3.40 17.92
CA ALA A 167 -2.06 -4.67 17.76
C ALA A 167 -1.36 -5.59 16.75
N SER A 168 -1.61 -6.89 16.87
CA SER A 168 -1.22 -7.93 15.91
C SER A 168 -2.40 -8.33 15.02
N ASP A 169 -3.62 -8.20 15.54
CA ASP A 169 -4.83 -8.55 14.82
C ASP A 169 -5.92 -7.50 15.02
N LEU A 170 -6.67 -7.26 13.96
CA LEU A 170 -7.88 -6.44 13.94
C LEU A 170 -9.05 -7.34 13.57
N ARG A 171 -10.18 -7.20 14.26
CA ARG A 171 -11.41 -7.93 13.98
C ARG A 171 -12.57 -6.95 13.89
N ILE A 172 -13.46 -7.19 12.93
CA ILE A 172 -14.75 -6.51 12.82
C ILE A 172 -15.82 -7.57 13.09
N VAL A 173 -16.67 -7.32 14.06
CA VAL A 173 -17.78 -8.20 14.47
C VAL A 173 -19.09 -7.57 14.07
N LEU A 174 -19.99 -8.34 13.47
CA LEU A 174 -21.32 -7.92 13.09
C LEU A 174 -22.30 -8.22 14.23
N ASN A 175 -23.15 -7.25 14.59
CA ASN A 175 -24.17 -7.41 15.62
C ASN A 175 -25.59 -7.56 15.04
N ASP A 176 -25.71 -7.58 13.71
CA ASP A 176 -26.96 -7.74 12.97
C ASP A 176 -26.81 -8.73 11.83
N ASP A 177 -27.94 -9.29 11.36
CA ASP A 177 -27.99 -10.26 10.28
C ASP A 177 -27.90 -9.60 8.91
N ARG A 178 -27.33 -10.33 7.94
CA ARG A 178 -27.21 -9.95 6.52
C ARG A 178 -26.57 -8.57 6.34
N VAL A 179 -25.44 -8.39 6.98
CA VAL A 179 -24.59 -7.21 6.80
C VAL A 179 -23.40 -7.59 5.94
N SER A 180 -23.07 -6.76 4.96
CA SER A 180 -21.92 -6.99 4.09
C SER A 180 -20.89 -5.91 4.28
N ILE A 181 -19.62 -6.30 4.19
CA ILE A 181 -18.47 -5.40 4.19
C ILE A 181 -17.83 -5.49 2.80
N ALA A 182 -17.81 -4.36 2.09
CA ALA A 182 -17.25 -4.29 0.73
C ALA A 182 -15.78 -3.89 0.74
N GLU A 183 -15.34 -3.03 1.67
CA GLU A 183 -13.95 -2.57 1.72
C GLU A 183 -13.55 -2.22 3.15
N VAL A 184 -12.28 -2.51 3.50
CA VAL A 184 -11.67 -2.14 4.79
C VAL A 184 -10.29 -1.55 4.55
N LYS A 185 -10.02 -0.37 5.17
CA LYS A 185 -8.70 0.29 5.19
C LYS A 185 -8.31 0.67 6.62
N PHE A 186 -7.04 0.47 6.97
CA PHE A 186 -6.50 0.76 8.31
C PHE A 186 -5.02 1.10 8.25
#